data_b95d34c2d21ee6764caad5c0f9812906
#
_entry.id   b95d34c2d21ee6764caad5c0f9812906
#
_cell.length_a   1.000
_cell.length_b   1.000
_cell.length_c   1.000
_cell.angle_alpha   90.00
_cell.angle_beta   90.00
_cell.angle_gamma   90.00
#
_symmetry.space_group_name_H-M   'P 1'
#
loop_
_entity.id
_entity.type
_entity.pdbx_description
1 polymer ?
#
loop_
_entity_poly.entity_id
_entity_poly.type
_entity_poly.pdbx_seq_one_letter_code
_entity_poly.pdbx_strand_id
1 'polypeptide(L)'
;TVRDSAHSVVKLFSLTMQPSWQKEAIIYQIYPRSFQDSNGDGVGDLRGILQRLDYLQALGVTVLWLSPIFASPNADNGYDVSDYRAIQPEFGTMRDFDELLAEAHARGLKIILDLVVNHSSDEHEWFRESRKSKDNPFRDFYVWKPAKSASLIPSEGIKPATNVLARDEVDDEYFPNNWQSLFGGSAWKWDEATGEFYLHLFVEKQPDLNWENPRLRREVYDLMRFWLDKGVDGFRLDVVPFFSKALTFPDYPPERFADLSAYANGPRIHEFLREMHDEVWSNYDALNVGEGVGVRAEDANLYVGESRRELQMLYHFDHAVPRDEARFLDPAPEFSLVQMKQITRRWDEALGDDGWQSVYFGNHDNPRMLSRFGDPVRFPYESATMLATVLLTLRGTPSLYQGDEIGMTNCPFEAVNEFDDVQVRNAYDALVRRGGGDEAQFLVAANRIARDHARTPFQWD
;
A
#
# COMPACT_ATOMS: atom_id res chain seq x y z
N THR A 1 -28.82 -34.60 -39.38
CA THR A 1 -27.36 -34.59 -39.37
C THR A 1 -26.74 -33.19 -39.57
N VAL A 2 -27.47 -32.20 -40.11
CA VAL A 2 -26.98 -30.81 -40.21
C VAL A 2 -27.54 -29.91 -39.08
N ARG A 3 -28.61 -30.32 -38.42
CA ARG A 3 -29.20 -29.60 -37.27
C ARG A 3 -28.46 -29.78 -35.96
N ASP A 4 -27.77 -30.93 -35.78
CA ASP A 4 -27.03 -31.19 -34.54
C ASP A 4 -25.67 -30.44 -34.44
N SER A 5 -25.07 -30.15 -35.60
CA SER A 5 -23.83 -29.36 -35.65
C SER A 5 -24.04 -27.86 -35.32
N ALA A 6 -25.22 -27.33 -35.68
CA ALA A 6 -25.53 -25.89 -35.39
C ALA A 6 -25.81 -25.68 -33.89
N HIS A 7 -26.40 -26.67 -33.17
CA HIS A 7 -26.63 -26.55 -31.74
C HIS A 7 -25.33 -26.71 -30.91
N SER A 8 -24.35 -27.44 -31.40
CA SER A 8 -23.04 -27.56 -30.74
C SER A 8 -22.17 -26.34 -30.94
N VAL A 9 -22.25 -25.69 -32.13
CA VAL A 9 -21.51 -24.44 -32.40
C VAL A 9 -22.10 -23.27 -31.62
N VAL A 10 -23.42 -23.18 -31.48
CA VAL A 10 -24.08 -22.15 -30.67
C VAL A 10 -23.80 -22.31 -29.18
N LYS A 11 -23.60 -23.55 -28.67
CA LYS A 11 -23.17 -23.78 -27.29
C LYS A 11 -21.69 -23.45 -27.02
N LEU A 12 -20.83 -23.47 -28.06
CA LEU A 12 -19.42 -23.05 -27.91
C LEU A 12 -19.24 -21.52 -27.93
N PHE A 13 -20.20 -20.78 -28.50
CA PHE A 13 -20.15 -19.30 -28.52
C PHE A 13 -20.95 -18.62 -27.40
N SER A 14 -21.60 -19.38 -26.49
CA SER A 14 -22.30 -18.82 -25.33
C SER A 14 -21.53 -18.94 -24.01
N LEU A 15 -20.24 -19.22 -24.05
CA LEU A 15 -19.27 -18.90 -23.00
C LEU A 15 -18.73 -17.47 -23.25
N THR A 16 -19.59 -16.50 -23.49
CA THR A 16 -19.28 -15.12 -23.13
C THR A 16 -19.22 -15.13 -21.61
N MET A 17 -18.00 -15.14 -21.07
CA MET A 17 -17.78 -14.81 -19.68
C MET A 17 -18.58 -13.55 -19.40
N GLN A 18 -19.57 -13.64 -18.50
CA GLN A 18 -20.22 -12.43 -18.00
C GLN A 18 -19.09 -11.63 -17.35
N PRO A 19 -18.89 -10.36 -17.72
CA PRO A 19 -17.88 -9.56 -17.02
C PRO A 19 -18.19 -9.62 -15.54
N SER A 20 -17.19 -9.97 -14.73
CA SER A 20 -17.39 -9.96 -13.29
C SER A 20 -17.53 -8.51 -12.83
N TRP A 21 -18.40 -8.24 -11.85
CA TRP A 21 -18.59 -6.89 -11.34
C TRP A 21 -17.26 -6.22 -10.92
N GLN A 22 -16.27 -7.02 -10.54
CA GLN A 22 -14.95 -6.57 -10.16
C GLN A 22 -14.20 -5.90 -11.34
N LYS A 23 -14.31 -6.46 -12.56
CA LYS A 23 -13.70 -5.86 -13.75
C LYS A 23 -14.45 -4.62 -14.24
N GLU A 24 -15.77 -4.53 -13.98
CA GLU A 24 -16.61 -3.39 -14.32
C GLU A 24 -16.62 -2.29 -13.26
N ALA A 25 -15.97 -2.51 -12.11
CA ALA A 25 -15.93 -1.57 -11.02
C ALA A 25 -15.21 -0.26 -11.41
N ILE A 26 -15.63 0.82 -10.79
CA ILE A 26 -14.91 2.09 -10.72
C ILE A 26 -14.59 2.31 -9.23
N ILE A 27 -13.34 2.15 -8.89
CA ILE A 27 -12.86 2.29 -7.51
C ILE A 27 -12.63 3.76 -7.21
N TYR A 28 -13.06 4.21 -6.03
CA TYR A 28 -12.75 5.54 -5.49
C TYR A 28 -12.05 5.36 -4.14
N GLN A 29 -10.80 5.75 -4.08
CA GLN A 29 -10.03 5.68 -2.84
C GLN A 29 -10.32 6.89 -1.96
N ILE A 30 -10.72 6.62 -0.74
CA ILE A 30 -10.93 7.61 0.33
C ILE A 30 -9.80 7.49 1.34
N TYR A 31 -9.13 8.60 1.61
CA TYR A 31 -8.22 8.75 2.75
C TYR A 31 -9.01 9.42 3.89
N PRO A 32 -9.53 8.66 4.87
CA PRO A 32 -10.58 9.13 5.78
C PRO A 32 -10.22 10.44 6.47
N ARG A 33 -9.00 10.54 7.01
CA ARG A 33 -8.48 11.69 7.77
C ARG A 33 -8.66 13.04 7.07
N SER A 34 -8.61 13.08 5.74
CA SER A 34 -8.65 14.31 4.95
C SER A 34 -9.84 14.40 4.00
N PHE A 35 -10.83 13.49 4.09
CA PHE A 35 -11.96 13.48 3.19
C PHE A 35 -13.06 14.44 3.64
N GLN A 36 -13.69 14.19 4.79
CA GLN A 36 -14.74 15.06 5.36
C GLN A 36 -14.75 14.93 6.87
N ASP A 37 -14.54 16.04 7.54
CA ASP A 37 -14.73 16.21 8.98
C ASP A 37 -16.21 16.44 9.27
N SER A 38 -16.82 15.60 10.09
CA SER A 38 -18.24 15.70 10.44
C SER A 38 -18.52 16.42 11.76
N ASN A 39 -17.49 16.57 12.60
CA ASN A 39 -17.63 17.03 13.98
C ASN A 39 -16.88 18.35 14.25
N GLY A 40 -16.03 18.80 13.33
CA GLY A 40 -15.28 20.07 13.39
C GLY A 40 -14.00 20.00 14.22
N ASP A 41 -13.42 18.80 14.40
CA ASP A 41 -12.16 18.62 15.12
C ASP A 41 -10.91 18.73 14.25
N GLY A 42 -11.07 18.88 12.94
CA GLY A 42 -10.00 19.00 11.96
C GLY A 42 -9.56 17.65 11.34
N VAL A 43 -10.21 16.53 11.72
CA VAL A 43 -9.93 15.21 11.21
C VAL A 43 -11.18 14.65 10.52
N GLY A 44 -11.03 14.19 9.28
CA GLY A 44 -12.10 13.51 8.57
C GLY A 44 -12.43 12.16 9.22
N ASP A 45 -13.70 11.73 9.12
CA ASP A 45 -14.22 10.59 9.86
C ASP A 45 -15.25 9.77 9.05
N LEU A 46 -15.69 8.62 9.59
CA LEU A 46 -16.66 7.73 8.94
C LEU A 46 -18.02 8.39 8.73
N ARG A 47 -18.46 9.27 9.66
CA ARG A 47 -19.70 10.05 9.52
C ARG A 47 -19.59 11.09 8.41
N GLY A 48 -18.40 11.67 8.23
CA GLY A 48 -18.12 12.55 7.10
C GLY A 48 -18.24 11.82 5.77
N ILE A 49 -17.70 10.60 5.67
CA ILE A 49 -17.89 9.76 4.49
C ILE A 49 -19.36 9.47 4.25
N LEU A 50 -20.10 9.10 5.30
CA LEU A 50 -21.55 8.85 5.26
C LEU A 50 -22.32 10.06 4.69
N GLN A 51 -21.97 11.29 5.10
CA GLN A 51 -22.59 12.52 4.60
C GLN A 51 -22.37 12.75 3.10
N ARG A 52 -21.34 12.15 2.51
CA ARG A 52 -20.95 12.34 1.11
C ARG A 52 -21.29 11.15 0.19
N LEU A 53 -22.02 10.15 0.67
CA LEU A 53 -22.39 8.98 -0.15
C LEU A 53 -23.23 9.35 -1.36
N ASP A 54 -24.14 10.32 -1.27
CA ASP A 54 -24.95 10.78 -2.40
C ASP A 54 -24.07 11.45 -3.49
N TYR A 55 -23.06 12.20 -3.09
CA TYR A 55 -22.04 12.74 -4.00
C TYR A 55 -21.29 11.63 -4.73
N LEU A 56 -20.81 10.63 -3.99
CA LEU A 56 -20.05 9.50 -4.55
C LEU A 56 -20.92 8.67 -5.51
N GLN A 57 -22.19 8.44 -5.14
CA GLN A 57 -23.15 7.77 -6.02
C GLN A 57 -23.39 8.58 -7.32
N ALA A 58 -23.58 9.90 -7.21
CA ALA A 58 -23.80 10.78 -8.35
C ALA A 58 -22.56 10.89 -9.25
N LEU A 59 -21.34 10.76 -8.68
CA LEU A 59 -20.10 10.71 -9.44
C LEU A 59 -20.01 9.44 -10.31
N GLY A 60 -20.76 8.37 -9.96
CA GLY A 60 -20.82 7.15 -10.74
C GLY A 60 -19.77 6.11 -10.36
N VAL A 61 -19.07 6.29 -9.24
CA VAL A 61 -18.17 5.26 -8.68
C VAL A 61 -18.99 4.11 -8.09
N THR A 62 -18.42 2.93 -8.04
CA THR A 62 -19.14 1.72 -7.62
C THR A 62 -18.51 1.03 -6.41
N VAL A 63 -17.23 1.29 -6.14
CA VAL A 63 -16.49 0.72 -5.02
C VAL A 63 -15.75 1.83 -4.29
N LEU A 64 -15.94 1.91 -2.98
CA LEU A 64 -15.20 2.79 -2.09
C LEU A 64 -14.05 2.00 -1.45
N TRP A 65 -12.82 2.36 -1.75
CA TRP A 65 -11.66 1.84 -1.04
C TRP A 65 -11.32 2.78 0.11
N LEU A 66 -11.51 2.32 1.33
CA LEU A 66 -11.11 3.07 2.52
C LEU A 66 -9.66 2.74 2.86
N SER A 67 -8.77 3.74 2.82
CA SER A 67 -7.43 3.65 3.43
C SER A 67 -7.57 3.29 4.91
N PRO A 68 -6.54 2.79 5.62
CA PRO A 68 -6.71 2.11 6.91
C PRO A 68 -7.59 2.87 7.90
N ILE A 69 -8.63 2.18 8.39
CA ILE A 69 -9.57 2.69 9.41
C ILE A 69 -9.42 1.99 10.75
N PHE A 70 -8.50 1.03 10.84
CA PHE A 70 -8.28 0.23 12.03
C PHE A 70 -7.53 1.01 13.11
N ALA A 71 -7.66 0.56 14.36
CA ALA A 71 -6.95 1.18 15.47
C ALA A 71 -5.43 1.17 15.21
N SER A 72 -4.81 2.34 15.36
CA SER A 72 -3.40 2.57 15.05
C SER A 72 -2.85 3.69 15.95
N PRO A 73 -1.60 3.60 16.43
CA PRO A 73 -0.90 4.74 17.03
C PRO A 73 -0.46 5.81 16.02
N ASN A 74 -0.75 5.64 14.72
CA ASN A 74 -0.46 6.58 13.64
C ASN A 74 1.03 6.89 13.42
N ALA A 75 1.92 5.94 13.66
CA ALA A 75 3.34 6.10 13.34
C ALA A 75 3.60 6.18 11.83
N ASP A 76 2.71 5.56 11.03
CA ASP A 76 2.64 5.67 9.57
C ASP A 76 1.19 5.82 9.11
N ASN A 77 0.48 6.80 9.70
CA ASN A 77 -0.84 7.25 9.25
C ASN A 77 -1.88 6.13 9.06
N GLY A 78 -1.93 5.18 10.01
CA GLY A 78 -2.88 4.06 10.02
C GLY A 78 -2.32 2.75 9.45
N TYR A 79 -1.18 2.77 8.76
CA TYR A 79 -0.53 1.55 8.27
C TYR A 79 0.24 0.78 9.34
N ASP A 80 0.34 1.30 10.56
CA ASP A 80 0.83 0.62 11.77
C ASP A 80 -0.37 0.16 12.61
N VAL A 81 -1.03 -0.93 12.20
CA VAL A 81 -2.28 -1.42 12.82
C VAL A 81 -2.02 -2.07 14.16
N SER A 82 -2.67 -1.58 15.22
CA SER A 82 -2.59 -2.13 16.58
C SER A 82 -3.76 -3.05 16.95
N ASP A 83 -4.91 -2.93 16.27
CA ASP A 83 -6.05 -3.85 16.38
C ASP A 83 -6.85 -3.85 15.08
N TYR A 84 -6.82 -4.98 14.36
CA TYR A 84 -7.51 -5.16 13.08
C TYR A 84 -9.05 -5.28 13.21
N ARG A 85 -9.60 -5.43 14.40
CA ARG A 85 -11.03 -5.57 14.64
C ARG A 85 -11.65 -4.37 15.34
N ALA A 86 -10.87 -3.33 15.59
CA ALA A 86 -11.31 -2.07 16.15
C ALA A 86 -11.19 -0.92 15.14
N ILE A 87 -12.12 0.01 15.16
CA ILE A 87 -12.03 1.26 14.40
C ILE A 87 -11.15 2.24 15.16
N GLN A 88 -10.32 2.99 14.43
CA GLN A 88 -9.54 4.10 14.97
C GLN A 88 -10.47 5.12 15.64
N PRO A 89 -10.28 5.45 16.93
CA PRO A 89 -11.20 6.32 17.66
C PRO A 89 -11.43 7.70 17.04
N GLU A 90 -10.42 8.25 16.34
CA GLU A 90 -10.54 9.53 15.62
C GLU A 90 -11.52 9.43 14.44
N PHE A 91 -11.71 8.25 13.86
CA PHE A 91 -12.62 8.03 12.73
C PHE A 91 -14.03 7.64 13.17
N GLY A 92 -14.25 7.31 14.43
CA GLY A 92 -15.54 6.92 14.98
C GLY A 92 -15.54 5.54 15.63
N THR A 93 -16.67 4.87 15.55
CA THR A 93 -16.91 3.58 16.21
C THR A 93 -17.29 2.49 15.21
N MET A 94 -17.29 1.23 15.66
CA MET A 94 -17.80 0.11 14.86
C MET A 94 -19.26 0.33 14.41
N ARG A 95 -20.09 1.00 15.24
CA ARG A 95 -21.45 1.35 14.86
C ARG A 95 -21.49 2.34 13.70
N ASP A 96 -20.60 3.33 13.70
CA ASP A 96 -20.51 4.30 12.59
C ASP A 96 -20.06 3.62 11.30
N PHE A 97 -19.18 2.62 11.41
CA PHE A 97 -18.81 1.78 10.26
C PHE A 97 -19.99 0.92 9.77
N ASP A 98 -20.74 0.28 10.68
CA ASP A 98 -21.89 -0.54 10.31
C ASP A 98 -22.97 0.32 9.60
N GLU A 99 -23.20 1.55 10.07
CA GLU A 99 -24.10 2.50 9.43
C GLU A 99 -23.60 2.91 8.04
N LEU A 100 -22.30 3.25 7.90
CA LEU A 100 -21.69 3.59 6.63
C LEU A 100 -21.82 2.45 5.62
N LEU A 101 -21.52 1.21 6.02
CA LEU A 101 -21.59 0.04 5.16
C LEU A 101 -23.05 -0.21 4.66
N ALA A 102 -24.02 -0.14 5.57
CA ALA A 102 -25.43 -0.32 5.22
C ALA A 102 -25.94 0.76 4.26
N GLU A 103 -25.59 2.02 4.50
CA GLU A 103 -26.01 3.16 3.67
C GLU A 103 -25.29 3.19 2.31
N ALA A 104 -24.02 2.73 2.23
CA ALA A 104 -23.32 2.54 0.97
C ALA A 104 -24.02 1.46 0.12
N HIS A 105 -24.30 0.29 0.70
CA HIS A 105 -24.99 -0.78 0.03
C HIS A 105 -26.40 -0.38 -0.43
N ALA A 106 -27.15 0.39 0.38
CA ALA A 106 -28.46 0.92 -0.01
C ALA A 106 -28.40 1.80 -1.27
N ARG A 107 -27.23 2.40 -1.57
CA ARG A 107 -26.96 3.20 -2.76
C ARG A 107 -26.31 2.41 -3.90
N GLY A 108 -26.12 1.11 -3.73
CA GLY A 108 -25.40 0.25 -4.71
C GLY A 108 -23.88 0.45 -4.71
N LEU A 109 -23.33 1.14 -3.70
CA LEU A 109 -21.89 1.29 -3.52
C LEU A 109 -21.35 0.12 -2.69
N LYS A 110 -20.19 -0.39 -3.07
CA LYS A 110 -19.46 -1.43 -2.34
C LYS A 110 -18.34 -0.80 -1.52
N ILE A 111 -17.93 -1.47 -0.44
CA ILE A 111 -16.82 -1.01 0.40
C ILE A 111 -15.74 -2.08 0.46
N ILE A 112 -14.51 -1.70 0.12
CA ILE A 112 -13.32 -2.52 0.37
C ILE A 112 -12.41 -1.82 1.38
N LEU A 113 -11.75 -2.62 2.22
CA LEU A 113 -10.84 -2.14 3.25
C LEU A 113 -9.38 -2.38 2.85
N ASP A 114 -8.50 -1.62 3.47
CA ASP A 114 -7.05 -1.83 3.34
C ASP A 114 -6.61 -2.98 4.26
N LEU A 115 -6.05 -4.05 3.72
CA LEU A 115 -5.55 -5.20 4.46
C LEU A 115 -4.03 -5.09 4.62
N VAL A 116 -3.58 -4.54 5.73
CA VAL A 116 -2.18 -4.32 6.05
C VAL A 116 -1.66 -5.49 6.88
N VAL A 117 -1.14 -6.52 6.23
CA VAL A 117 -0.72 -7.78 6.89
C VAL A 117 0.69 -8.24 6.52
N ASN A 118 1.49 -7.37 5.91
CA ASN A 118 2.94 -7.57 5.85
C ASN A 118 3.59 -7.31 7.20
N HIS A 119 3.06 -6.37 7.96
CA HIS A 119 3.53 -5.93 9.27
C HIS A 119 2.35 -5.55 10.15
N SER A 120 2.59 -5.32 11.43
CA SER A 120 1.61 -4.72 12.35
C SER A 120 2.27 -3.58 13.13
N SER A 121 1.51 -2.86 13.96
CA SER A 121 2.12 -1.97 14.94
C SER A 121 2.95 -2.75 15.97
N ASP A 122 4.00 -2.14 16.49
CA ASP A 122 4.71 -2.61 17.70
C ASP A 122 3.83 -2.56 18.97
N GLU A 123 2.68 -1.88 18.88
CA GLU A 123 1.65 -1.84 19.92
C GLU A 123 0.57 -2.91 19.75
N HIS A 124 0.59 -3.69 18.67
CA HIS A 124 -0.32 -4.83 18.49
C HIS A 124 -0.09 -5.89 19.57
N GLU A 125 -1.16 -6.50 20.07
CA GLU A 125 -1.07 -7.53 21.12
C GLU A 125 -0.09 -8.65 20.76
N TRP A 126 -0.11 -9.13 19.52
CA TRP A 126 0.82 -10.17 19.05
C TRP A 126 2.29 -9.77 19.24
N PHE A 127 2.65 -8.52 18.91
CA PHE A 127 4.03 -8.07 19.05
C PHE A 127 4.41 -7.87 20.53
N ARG A 128 3.52 -7.26 21.32
CA ARG A 128 3.72 -7.10 22.77
C ARG A 128 3.95 -8.44 23.46
N GLU A 129 3.18 -9.48 23.07
CA GLU A 129 3.36 -10.83 23.58
C GLU A 129 4.68 -11.43 23.09
N SER A 130 5.01 -11.31 21.79
CA SER A 130 6.22 -11.87 21.19
C SER A 130 7.51 -11.38 21.83
N ARG A 131 7.51 -10.17 22.43
CA ARG A 131 8.64 -9.54 23.12
C ARG A 131 8.81 -10.01 24.56
N LYS A 132 7.83 -10.69 25.15
CA LYS A 132 7.91 -11.10 26.58
C LYS A 132 8.93 -12.21 26.81
N SER A 133 9.06 -13.15 25.90
CA SER A 133 10.09 -14.19 25.94
C SER A 133 10.25 -14.88 24.58
N LYS A 134 11.40 -15.54 24.39
CA LYS A 134 11.69 -16.35 23.19
C LYS A 134 10.80 -17.59 23.07
N ASP A 135 10.19 -18.03 24.16
CA ASP A 135 9.30 -19.19 24.22
C ASP A 135 7.82 -18.79 24.17
N ASN A 136 7.51 -17.50 23.98
CA ASN A 136 6.13 -17.04 23.91
C ASN A 136 5.44 -17.60 22.66
N PRO A 137 4.16 -18.06 22.74
CA PRO A 137 3.41 -18.57 21.58
C PRO A 137 3.32 -17.62 20.38
N PHE A 138 3.46 -16.33 20.59
CA PHE A 138 3.45 -15.31 19.54
C PHE A 138 4.86 -14.95 19.02
N ARG A 139 5.93 -15.57 19.57
CA ARG A 139 7.29 -15.23 19.15
C ARG A 139 7.47 -15.33 17.65
N ASP A 140 7.07 -16.44 17.07
CA ASP A 140 7.24 -16.75 15.66
C ASP A 140 6.18 -16.06 14.75
N PHE A 141 5.35 -15.20 15.29
CA PHE A 141 4.46 -14.35 14.46
C PHE A 141 5.25 -13.23 13.78
N TYR A 142 6.42 -12.93 14.26
CA TYR A 142 7.32 -11.90 13.73
C TYR A 142 8.67 -12.50 13.35
N VAL A 143 9.40 -11.77 12.50
CA VAL A 143 10.73 -12.19 12.05
C VAL A 143 11.77 -11.71 13.06
N TRP A 144 12.31 -12.63 13.83
CA TRP A 144 13.36 -12.39 14.82
C TRP A 144 14.67 -13.05 14.41
N LYS A 145 15.81 -12.38 14.65
CA LYS A 145 17.15 -12.90 14.39
C LYS A 145 18.12 -12.51 15.52
N PRO A 146 19.04 -13.40 15.89
CA PRO A 146 20.15 -13.03 16.75
C PRO A 146 21.10 -12.09 16.01
N ALA A 147 21.93 -11.36 16.75
CA ALA A 147 23.07 -10.66 16.18
C ALA A 147 24.01 -11.61 15.45
N LYS A 148 24.67 -11.15 14.36
CA LYS A 148 25.71 -11.94 13.64
C LYS A 148 26.79 -12.44 14.60
N SER A 149 27.18 -11.61 15.58
CA SER A 149 28.09 -11.98 16.64
C SER A 149 27.68 -11.33 17.96
N ALA A 150 27.40 -12.16 18.97
CA ALA A 150 27.05 -11.68 20.31
C ALA A 150 28.21 -10.91 20.97
N SER A 151 29.46 -11.19 20.58
CA SER A 151 30.66 -10.50 21.12
C SER A 151 30.82 -9.07 20.63
N LEU A 152 30.09 -8.69 19.55
CA LEU A 152 30.12 -7.34 18.98
C LEU A 152 29.05 -6.42 19.58
N ILE A 153 28.13 -6.97 20.37
CA ILE A 153 27.10 -6.16 21.03
C ILE A 153 27.78 -5.32 22.11
N PRO A 154 27.72 -3.98 22.06
CA PRO A 154 28.30 -3.14 23.10
C PRO A 154 27.69 -3.46 24.48
N SER A 155 28.50 -3.38 25.54
CA SER A 155 28.04 -3.61 26.92
C SER A 155 26.96 -2.63 27.39
N GLU A 156 26.84 -1.48 26.71
CA GLU A 156 25.82 -0.43 26.91
C GLU A 156 24.59 -0.61 26.04
N GLY A 157 24.44 -1.75 25.36
CA GLY A 157 23.37 -1.99 24.39
C GLY A 157 23.65 -1.40 23.00
N ILE A 158 22.82 -1.77 22.03
CA ILE A 158 22.89 -1.22 20.68
C ILE A 158 22.12 0.10 20.68
N LYS A 159 22.85 1.21 20.52
CA LYS A 159 22.20 2.53 20.34
C LYS A 159 21.49 2.56 18.99
N PRO A 160 20.32 3.25 18.87
CA PRO A 160 19.70 3.47 17.58
C PRO A 160 20.72 4.05 16.61
N ALA A 161 20.78 3.52 15.39
CA ALA A 161 21.64 4.06 14.34
C ALA A 161 21.28 5.54 14.14
N THR A 162 22.19 6.42 14.53
CA THR A 162 21.98 7.87 14.42
C THR A 162 22.24 8.39 13.00
N ASN A 163 22.59 7.51 12.07
CA ASN A 163 23.02 7.89 10.73
C ASN A 163 22.34 7.03 9.65
N VAL A 164 21.34 7.59 8.98
CA VAL A 164 20.57 6.92 7.91
C VAL A 164 21.38 6.79 6.62
N LEU A 165 22.37 7.65 6.37
CA LEU A 165 23.22 7.64 5.17
C LEU A 165 24.70 7.33 5.44
N ALA A 166 25.19 7.57 6.63
CA ALA A 166 26.53 7.17 6.99
C ALA A 166 26.47 5.74 7.53
N ARG A 167 26.69 4.78 6.66
CA ARG A 167 27.23 3.48 7.08
C ARG A 167 28.60 3.77 7.74
N ASP A 168 28.62 4.05 9.01
CA ASP A 168 29.84 3.84 9.77
C ASP A 168 30.09 2.34 9.73
N GLU A 169 31.18 1.91 9.13
CA GLU A 169 31.58 0.50 8.93
C GLU A 169 31.55 -0.34 10.24
N VAL A 170 31.40 0.33 11.36
CA VAL A 170 31.34 -0.27 12.72
C VAL A 170 29.96 -0.82 13.07
N ASP A 171 28.87 -0.29 12.48
CA ASP A 171 27.50 -0.69 12.85
C ASP A 171 26.96 -1.90 12.07
N ASP A 172 27.55 -2.28 10.94
CA ASP A 172 27.10 -3.40 10.10
C ASP A 172 27.49 -4.79 10.66
N GLU A 173 28.46 -4.86 11.56
CA GLU A 173 29.02 -6.15 12.01
C GLU A 173 28.07 -6.97 12.90
N TYR A 174 27.11 -6.35 13.57
CA TYR A 174 26.17 -7.05 14.46
C TYR A 174 24.78 -7.26 13.88
N PHE A 175 24.38 -6.49 12.85
CA PHE A 175 23.07 -6.69 12.20
C PHE A 175 22.96 -8.08 11.56
N PRO A 176 21.79 -8.71 11.55
CA PRO A 176 21.58 -10.02 10.92
C PRO A 176 21.96 -10.08 9.44
N ASN A 177 21.76 -8.98 8.71
CA ASN A 177 22.17 -8.79 7.31
C ASN A 177 22.18 -7.29 6.98
N ASN A 178 22.44 -6.94 5.72
CA ASN A 178 22.52 -5.57 5.24
C ASN A 178 21.18 -5.00 4.73
N TRP A 179 20.04 -5.58 5.12
CA TRP A 179 18.75 -5.10 4.66
C TRP A 179 18.44 -3.70 5.20
N GLN A 180 17.80 -2.90 4.32
CA GLN A 180 17.49 -1.49 4.59
C GLN A 180 15.97 -1.32 4.72
N SER A 181 15.55 -0.42 5.61
CA SER A 181 14.17 0.05 5.66
C SER A 181 13.85 0.90 4.43
N LEU A 182 12.64 0.80 3.93
CA LEU A 182 12.13 1.66 2.84
C LEU A 182 12.00 3.14 3.25
N PHE A 183 12.04 3.40 4.56
CA PHE A 183 12.03 4.75 5.13
C PHE A 183 13.37 5.17 5.72
N GLY A 184 14.43 4.47 5.29
CA GLY A 184 15.81 4.77 5.62
C GLY A 184 16.36 3.99 6.83
N GLY A 185 17.67 3.79 6.84
CA GLY A 185 18.38 3.05 7.86
C GLY A 185 18.30 1.52 7.75
N SER A 186 18.76 0.80 8.80
CA SER A 186 18.68 -0.66 8.85
C SER A 186 17.22 -1.13 8.91
N ALA A 187 16.93 -2.27 8.29
CA ALA A 187 15.65 -2.96 8.45
C ALA A 187 15.56 -3.79 9.76
N TRP A 188 16.55 -3.69 10.63
CA TRP A 188 16.62 -4.46 11.86
C TRP A 188 16.69 -3.56 13.10
N LYS A 189 15.79 -3.79 14.04
CA LYS A 189 15.75 -3.10 15.33
C LYS A 189 16.08 -4.05 16.46
N TRP A 190 17.04 -3.66 17.30
CA TRP A 190 17.39 -4.39 18.51
C TRP A 190 16.28 -4.28 19.55
N ASP A 191 15.92 -5.42 20.13
CA ASP A 191 15.03 -5.52 21.27
C ASP A 191 15.80 -5.95 22.52
N GLU A 192 15.98 -5.01 23.45
CA GLU A 192 16.73 -5.25 24.68
C GLU A 192 16.07 -6.32 25.57
N ALA A 193 14.74 -6.44 25.52
CA ALA A 193 14.02 -7.38 26.38
C ALA A 193 14.34 -8.83 26.03
N THR A 194 14.56 -9.14 24.75
CA THR A 194 14.84 -10.50 24.29
C THR A 194 16.26 -10.71 23.80
N GLY A 195 17.04 -9.64 23.60
CA GLY A 195 18.41 -9.73 23.10
C GLY A 195 18.48 -10.27 21.67
N GLU A 196 17.55 -9.89 20.83
CA GLU A 196 17.49 -10.21 19.40
C GLU A 196 16.98 -9.03 18.58
N PHE A 197 17.21 -9.06 17.27
CA PHE A 197 16.66 -8.11 16.33
C PHE A 197 15.32 -8.57 15.78
N TYR A 198 14.37 -7.64 15.59
CA TYR A 198 13.21 -7.87 14.75
C TYR A 198 13.34 -7.14 13.42
N LEU A 199 12.75 -7.71 12.38
CA LEU A 199 12.70 -7.12 11.04
C LEU A 199 11.59 -6.05 10.97
N HIS A 200 11.89 -4.92 10.32
CA HIS A 200 10.91 -3.92 9.91
C HIS A 200 11.31 -3.36 8.54
N LEU A 201 10.55 -3.63 7.51
CA LEU A 201 10.82 -3.08 6.16
C LEU A 201 10.37 -1.62 6.02
N PHE A 202 9.55 -1.13 6.95
CA PHE A 202 9.07 0.25 7.04
C PHE A 202 9.61 0.92 8.31
N VAL A 203 8.82 1.72 9.04
CA VAL A 203 9.31 2.32 10.28
C VAL A 203 9.55 1.26 11.37
N GLU A 204 10.42 1.57 12.34
CA GLU A 204 10.70 0.67 13.48
C GLU A 204 9.44 0.22 14.24
N LYS A 205 8.37 1.03 14.19
CA LYS A 205 7.08 0.72 14.81
C LYS A 205 6.19 -0.21 13.98
N GLN A 206 6.70 -0.73 12.85
CA GLN A 206 5.99 -1.66 11.95
C GLN A 206 6.77 -2.99 11.83
N PRO A 207 6.84 -3.82 12.89
CA PRO A 207 7.52 -5.11 12.83
C PRO A 207 6.87 -6.03 11.80
N ASP A 208 7.71 -6.67 10.96
CA ASP A 208 7.29 -7.56 9.88
C ASP A 208 6.75 -8.88 10.39
N LEU A 209 5.58 -9.27 9.90
CA LEU A 209 4.93 -10.53 10.20
C LEU A 209 5.62 -11.70 9.48
N ASN A 210 5.71 -12.83 10.16
CA ASN A 210 6.33 -14.04 9.66
C ASN A 210 5.30 -14.94 8.96
N TRP A 211 5.07 -14.73 7.69
CA TRP A 211 4.14 -15.51 6.87
C TRP A 211 4.51 -16.99 6.73
N GLU A 212 5.73 -17.38 7.09
CA GLU A 212 6.10 -18.80 7.19
C GLU A 212 5.32 -19.53 8.29
N ASN A 213 4.85 -18.80 9.31
CA ASN A 213 4.10 -19.36 10.42
C ASN A 213 2.63 -19.64 10.03
N PRO A 214 2.19 -20.91 9.99
CA PRO A 214 0.82 -21.23 9.60
C PRO A 214 -0.24 -20.78 10.63
N ARG A 215 0.14 -20.53 11.89
CA ARG A 215 -0.79 -19.95 12.87
C ARG A 215 -1.06 -18.48 12.56
N LEU A 216 -0.04 -17.72 12.20
CA LEU A 216 -0.21 -16.34 11.77
C LEU A 216 -1.16 -16.27 10.57
N ARG A 217 -0.94 -17.10 9.53
CA ARG A 217 -1.81 -17.11 8.35
C ARG A 217 -3.26 -17.38 8.70
N ARG A 218 -3.53 -18.33 9.63
CA ARG A 218 -4.90 -18.58 10.11
C ARG A 218 -5.53 -17.36 10.79
N GLU A 219 -4.78 -16.66 11.65
CA GLU A 219 -5.27 -15.41 12.29
C GLU A 219 -5.60 -14.34 11.24
N VAL A 220 -4.79 -14.22 10.19
CA VAL A 220 -5.07 -13.31 9.07
C VAL A 220 -6.33 -13.74 8.32
N TYR A 221 -6.52 -15.04 8.05
CA TYR A 221 -7.73 -15.53 7.37
C TYR A 221 -8.98 -15.37 8.24
N ASP A 222 -8.88 -15.53 9.57
CA ASP A 222 -9.97 -15.26 10.51
C ASP A 222 -10.32 -13.78 10.59
N LEU A 223 -9.33 -12.92 10.50
CA LEU A 223 -9.52 -11.48 10.38
C LEU A 223 -10.25 -11.11 9.08
N MET A 224 -9.84 -11.67 7.94
CA MET A 224 -10.50 -11.42 6.66
C MET A 224 -11.96 -11.89 6.69
N ARG A 225 -12.22 -13.11 7.21
CA ARG A 225 -13.59 -13.64 7.38
C ARG A 225 -14.44 -12.74 8.26
N PHE A 226 -13.89 -12.23 9.37
CA PHE A 226 -14.61 -11.31 10.27
C PHE A 226 -15.18 -10.09 9.52
N TRP A 227 -14.41 -9.46 8.64
CA TRP A 227 -14.87 -8.30 7.88
C TRP A 227 -15.79 -8.67 6.71
N LEU A 228 -15.51 -9.78 6.02
CA LEU A 228 -16.36 -10.28 4.93
C LEU A 228 -17.73 -10.75 5.46
N ASP A 229 -17.78 -11.43 6.62
CA ASP A 229 -19.04 -11.84 7.28
C ASP A 229 -19.82 -10.62 7.78
N LYS A 230 -19.14 -9.51 8.09
CA LYS A 230 -19.77 -8.23 8.42
C LYS A 230 -20.40 -7.56 7.20
N GLY A 231 -20.03 -7.97 5.98
CA GLY A 231 -20.56 -7.46 4.72
C GLY A 231 -19.60 -6.59 3.92
N VAL A 232 -18.33 -6.49 4.31
CA VAL A 232 -17.30 -5.81 3.50
C VAL A 232 -17.14 -6.55 2.17
N ASP A 233 -17.06 -5.81 1.06
CA ASP A 233 -17.07 -6.36 -0.29
C ASP A 233 -15.67 -6.77 -0.80
N GLY A 234 -14.65 -6.68 0.05
CA GLY A 234 -13.31 -7.10 -0.32
C GLY A 234 -12.17 -6.30 0.34
N PHE A 235 -10.97 -6.49 -0.21
CA PHE A 235 -9.77 -5.83 0.33
C PHE A 235 -8.84 -5.34 -0.77
N ARG A 236 -8.17 -4.23 -0.50
CA ARG A 236 -6.90 -3.89 -1.10
C ARG A 236 -5.81 -4.45 -0.20
N LEU A 237 -4.93 -5.30 -0.75
CA LEU A 237 -3.85 -5.95 -0.01
C LEU A 237 -2.58 -5.09 -0.11
N ASP A 238 -2.14 -4.61 1.04
CA ASP A 238 -0.95 -3.77 1.16
C ASP A 238 0.33 -4.58 0.88
N VAL A 239 1.23 -4.02 0.09
CA VAL A 239 2.56 -4.56 -0.26
C VAL A 239 2.64 -6.09 -0.42
N VAL A 240 1.67 -6.66 -1.09
CA VAL A 240 1.50 -8.12 -1.25
C VAL A 240 2.80 -8.86 -1.59
N PRO A 241 3.67 -8.37 -2.51
CA PRO A 241 4.86 -9.10 -2.90
C PRO A 241 5.87 -9.29 -1.77
N PHE A 242 5.71 -8.58 -0.64
CA PHE A 242 6.60 -8.65 0.52
C PHE A 242 6.19 -9.69 1.56
N PHE A 243 5.02 -10.33 1.44
CA PHE A 243 4.60 -11.35 2.42
C PHE A 243 5.59 -12.51 2.50
N SER A 244 6.17 -12.94 1.38
CA SER A 244 7.19 -13.98 1.35
C SER A 244 8.58 -13.36 1.22
N LYS A 245 9.45 -13.66 2.17
CA LYS A 245 10.83 -13.19 2.21
C LYS A 245 11.80 -14.33 1.96
N ALA A 246 13.04 -14.02 1.56
CA ALA A 246 14.08 -15.03 1.42
C ALA A 246 14.38 -15.70 2.77
N LEU A 247 14.19 -17.00 2.89
CA LEU A 247 14.24 -17.75 4.17
C LEU A 247 15.61 -17.67 4.88
N THR A 248 16.67 -17.52 4.12
CA THR A 248 18.04 -17.45 4.64
C THR A 248 18.46 -16.03 5.03
N PHE A 249 17.67 -15.02 4.67
CA PHE A 249 17.98 -13.60 4.91
C PHE A 249 19.40 -13.21 4.46
N PRO A 250 19.78 -13.42 3.17
CA PRO A 250 21.14 -13.16 2.70
C PRO A 250 21.42 -11.66 2.64
N ASP A 251 22.69 -11.30 2.65
CA ASP A 251 23.13 -9.96 2.23
C ASP A 251 22.85 -9.78 0.75
N TYR A 252 22.44 -8.57 0.33
CA TYR A 252 22.15 -8.23 -1.06
C TYR A 252 23.00 -7.06 -1.54
N PRO A 253 23.34 -7.02 -2.85
CA PRO A 253 23.97 -5.85 -3.44
C PRO A 253 22.96 -4.68 -3.53
N PRO A 254 23.45 -3.41 -3.56
CA PRO A 254 22.61 -2.21 -3.53
C PRO A 254 21.51 -2.15 -4.59
N GLU A 255 21.75 -2.69 -5.78
CA GLU A 255 20.81 -2.68 -6.90
C GLU A 255 19.50 -3.40 -6.57
N ARG A 256 19.56 -4.45 -5.73
CA ARG A 256 18.37 -5.20 -5.30
C ARG A 256 17.50 -4.46 -4.31
N PHE A 257 18.02 -3.47 -3.61
CA PHE A 257 17.23 -2.57 -2.78
C PHE A 257 16.58 -1.49 -3.63
N ALA A 258 17.28 -0.96 -4.63
CA ALA A 258 16.78 0.06 -5.53
C ALA A 258 15.59 -0.43 -6.37
N ASP A 259 15.62 -1.67 -6.87
CA ASP A 259 14.52 -2.29 -7.64
C ASP A 259 13.54 -3.11 -6.77
N LEU A 260 13.69 -3.07 -5.44
CA LEU A 260 12.90 -3.77 -4.43
C LEU A 260 12.94 -5.31 -4.53
N SER A 261 13.78 -5.89 -5.39
CA SER A 261 13.89 -7.35 -5.55
C SER A 261 14.52 -8.05 -4.33
N ALA A 262 15.06 -7.27 -3.39
CA ALA A 262 15.49 -7.79 -2.10
C ALA A 262 14.31 -8.24 -1.22
N TYR A 263 13.15 -7.61 -1.37
CA TYR A 263 12.00 -7.78 -0.49
C TYR A 263 10.82 -8.47 -1.16
N ALA A 264 10.62 -8.20 -2.47
CA ALA A 264 9.48 -8.66 -3.24
C ALA A 264 9.70 -10.06 -3.83
N ASN A 265 8.58 -10.72 -4.13
CA ASN A 265 8.54 -11.96 -4.90
C ASN A 265 9.34 -13.10 -4.25
N GLY A 266 9.31 -13.22 -2.93
CA GLY A 266 9.92 -14.31 -2.19
C GLY A 266 9.38 -15.68 -2.63
N PRO A 267 10.08 -16.78 -2.28
CA PRO A 267 9.88 -18.09 -2.91
C PRO A 267 8.49 -18.71 -2.69
N ARG A 268 7.75 -18.27 -1.66
CA ARG A 268 6.45 -18.84 -1.30
C ARG A 268 5.26 -17.90 -1.51
N ILE A 269 5.45 -16.74 -2.13
CA ILE A 269 4.37 -15.75 -2.28
C ILE A 269 3.13 -16.35 -2.97
N HIS A 270 3.32 -17.07 -4.05
CA HIS A 270 2.22 -17.68 -4.80
C HIS A 270 1.57 -18.87 -4.06
N GLU A 271 2.28 -19.52 -3.14
CA GLU A 271 1.71 -20.52 -2.24
C GLU A 271 0.77 -19.85 -1.23
N PHE A 272 1.22 -18.75 -0.61
CA PHE A 272 0.43 -17.99 0.37
C PHE A 272 -0.83 -17.39 -0.25
N LEU A 273 -0.73 -16.83 -1.46
CA LEU A 273 -1.88 -16.26 -2.14
C LEU A 273 -2.91 -17.33 -2.54
N ARG A 274 -2.48 -18.50 -2.99
CA ARG A 274 -3.40 -19.62 -3.27
C ARG A 274 -4.04 -20.17 -1.99
N GLU A 275 -3.28 -20.31 -0.91
CA GLU A 275 -3.81 -20.69 0.40
C GLU A 275 -4.87 -19.69 0.86
N MET A 276 -4.59 -18.38 0.73
CA MET A 276 -5.54 -17.30 1.05
C MET A 276 -6.81 -17.40 0.17
N HIS A 277 -6.66 -17.71 -1.11
CA HIS A 277 -7.81 -17.92 -1.99
C HIS A 277 -8.64 -19.13 -1.53
N ASP A 278 -8.02 -20.26 -1.32
CA ASP A 278 -8.72 -21.50 -0.98
C ASP A 278 -9.39 -21.40 0.41
N GLU A 279 -8.77 -20.74 1.36
CA GLU A 279 -9.28 -20.56 2.72
C GLU A 279 -10.34 -19.43 2.83
N VAL A 280 -10.25 -18.37 2.02
CA VAL A 280 -11.11 -17.19 2.15
C VAL A 280 -11.84 -16.89 0.86
N TRP A 281 -11.16 -16.42 -0.19
CA TRP A 281 -11.79 -15.83 -1.38
C TRP A 281 -12.77 -16.77 -2.09
N SER A 282 -12.51 -18.07 -2.09
CA SER A 282 -13.39 -19.06 -2.73
C SER A 282 -14.81 -19.14 -2.13
N ASN A 283 -15.00 -18.56 -0.95
CA ASN A 283 -16.25 -18.58 -0.21
C ASN A 283 -17.05 -17.27 -0.28
N TYR A 284 -16.50 -16.22 -0.92
CA TYR A 284 -17.10 -14.88 -0.96
C TYR A 284 -17.06 -14.29 -2.38
N ASP A 285 -18.13 -13.60 -2.77
CA ASP A 285 -18.12 -12.74 -3.97
C ASP A 285 -17.50 -11.39 -3.63
N ALA A 286 -16.19 -11.37 -3.44
CA ALA A 286 -15.44 -10.23 -2.94
C ALA A 286 -14.39 -9.76 -3.96
N LEU A 287 -14.00 -8.48 -3.90
CA LEU A 287 -12.92 -7.91 -4.68
C LEU A 287 -11.61 -8.02 -3.92
N ASN A 288 -10.56 -8.53 -4.57
CA ASN A 288 -9.20 -8.43 -4.06
C ASN A 288 -8.28 -7.71 -5.05
N VAL A 289 -7.70 -6.62 -4.58
CA VAL A 289 -6.78 -5.77 -5.34
C VAL A 289 -5.42 -5.78 -4.66
N GLY A 290 -4.38 -6.30 -5.33
CA GLY A 290 -3.03 -6.33 -4.78
C GLY A 290 -2.25 -5.06 -5.07
N GLU A 291 -1.56 -4.53 -4.08
CA GLU A 291 -0.50 -3.56 -4.29
C GLU A 291 0.76 -4.28 -4.79
N GLY A 292 1.06 -4.10 -6.09
CA GLY A 292 2.12 -4.82 -6.79
C GLY A 292 3.48 -4.12 -6.76
N VAL A 293 3.88 -3.56 -5.62
CA VAL A 293 5.19 -2.91 -5.46
C VAL A 293 6.33 -3.92 -5.66
N GLY A 294 7.25 -3.64 -6.60
CA GLY A 294 8.35 -4.55 -6.94
C GLY A 294 7.94 -5.74 -7.84
N VAL A 295 6.70 -5.81 -8.32
CA VAL A 295 6.27 -6.76 -9.35
C VAL A 295 6.63 -6.19 -10.72
N ARG A 296 7.29 -6.99 -11.54
CA ARG A 296 7.59 -6.63 -12.93
C ARG A 296 6.45 -7.04 -13.84
N ALA A 297 6.28 -6.34 -14.96
CA ALA A 297 5.21 -6.64 -15.91
C ALA A 297 5.20 -8.12 -16.37
N GLU A 298 6.38 -8.68 -16.65
CA GLU A 298 6.53 -10.09 -17.05
C GLU A 298 6.10 -11.11 -15.99
N ASP A 299 6.07 -10.72 -14.72
CA ASP A 299 5.66 -11.58 -13.61
C ASP A 299 4.19 -11.35 -13.21
N ALA A 300 3.50 -10.35 -13.80
CA ALA A 300 2.16 -9.93 -13.41
C ALA A 300 1.14 -11.10 -13.43
N ASN A 301 1.14 -11.90 -14.50
CA ASN A 301 0.21 -13.03 -14.63
C ASN A 301 0.47 -14.18 -13.64
N LEU A 302 1.61 -14.19 -12.95
CA LEU A 302 1.80 -15.12 -11.83
C LEU A 302 0.88 -14.76 -10.65
N TYR A 303 0.51 -13.47 -10.52
CA TYR A 303 -0.38 -12.95 -9.47
C TYR A 303 -1.85 -12.93 -9.87
N VAL A 304 -2.15 -12.53 -11.13
CA VAL A 304 -3.51 -12.17 -11.57
C VAL A 304 -4.04 -12.98 -12.74
N GLY A 305 -3.28 -13.96 -13.23
CA GLY A 305 -3.76 -14.87 -14.27
C GLY A 305 -4.99 -15.65 -13.77
N GLU A 306 -6.04 -15.75 -14.59
CA GLU A 306 -7.34 -16.32 -14.18
C GLU A 306 -7.22 -17.75 -13.61
N SER A 307 -6.34 -18.56 -14.20
CA SER A 307 -6.10 -19.94 -13.75
C SER A 307 -5.30 -20.04 -12.44
N ARG A 308 -4.71 -18.95 -11.98
CA ARG A 308 -3.82 -18.92 -10.81
C ARG A 308 -4.57 -19.06 -9.48
N ARG A 309 -5.80 -18.55 -9.40
CA ARG A 309 -6.59 -18.49 -8.16
C ARG A 309 -5.81 -17.78 -7.03
N GLU A 310 -5.28 -16.59 -7.35
CA GLU A 310 -4.52 -15.77 -6.43
C GLU A 310 -5.23 -14.41 -6.28
N LEU A 311 -4.80 -13.36 -6.99
CA LEU A 311 -5.45 -12.07 -6.99
C LEU A 311 -6.33 -11.89 -8.23
N GLN A 312 -7.40 -11.10 -8.11
CA GLN A 312 -8.23 -10.73 -9.26
C GLN A 312 -7.58 -9.64 -10.09
N MET A 313 -6.90 -8.69 -9.42
CA MET A 313 -6.14 -7.63 -10.07
C MET A 313 -5.03 -7.12 -9.16
N LEU A 314 -4.06 -6.46 -9.77
CA LEU A 314 -3.03 -5.71 -9.07
C LEU A 314 -2.83 -4.34 -9.74
N TYR A 315 -2.22 -3.40 -9.04
CA TYR A 315 -1.71 -2.17 -9.64
C TYR A 315 -0.20 -2.04 -9.43
N HIS A 316 0.48 -1.49 -10.43
CA HIS A 316 1.94 -1.41 -10.48
C HIS A 316 2.46 -0.01 -10.13
N PHE A 317 3.77 0.09 -9.89
CA PHE A 317 4.44 1.34 -9.49
C PHE A 317 5.39 1.92 -10.54
N ASP A 318 5.41 1.40 -11.77
CA ASP A 318 6.36 1.83 -12.79
C ASP A 318 6.24 3.31 -13.18
N HIS A 319 5.06 3.93 -12.93
CA HIS A 319 4.83 5.35 -13.15
C HIS A 319 4.79 6.17 -11.84
N ALA A 320 4.93 5.52 -10.68
CA ALA A 320 4.95 6.19 -9.40
C ALA A 320 6.25 6.99 -9.18
N VAL A 321 6.25 7.85 -8.16
CA VAL A 321 7.48 8.52 -7.73
C VAL A 321 8.42 7.47 -7.13
N PRO A 322 9.70 7.43 -7.55
CA PRO A 322 10.69 6.53 -6.95
C PRO A 322 10.76 6.72 -5.43
N ARG A 323 10.93 5.64 -4.69
CA ARG A 323 10.99 5.67 -3.22
C ARG A 323 12.43 5.80 -2.67
N ASP A 324 13.37 6.28 -3.47
CA ASP A 324 14.76 6.53 -3.07
C ASP A 324 14.88 7.89 -2.34
N GLU A 325 15.60 7.94 -1.21
CA GLU A 325 15.87 9.18 -0.49
C GLU A 325 16.68 10.19 -1.33
N ALA A 326 17.56 9.73 -2.22
CA ALA A 326 18.33 10.59 -3.11
C ALA A 326 17.46 11.49 -3.99
N ARG A 327 16.18 11.13 -4.22
CA ARG A 327 15.20 11.94 -4.95
C ARG A 327 14.95 13.32 -4.32
N PHE A 328 15.19 13.47 -3.01
CA PHE A 328 15.06 14.77 -2.33
C PHE A 328 16.27 15.70 -2.57
N LEU A 329 17.37 15.18 -3.13
CA LEU A 329 18.52 16.01 -3.57
C LEU A 329 18.50 16.29 -5.07
N ASP A 330 17.87 15.40 -5.84
CA ASP A 330 17.75 15.55 -7.30
C ASP A 330 16.24 15.56 -7.64
N PRO A 331 15.72 16.68 -8.16
CA PRO A 331 14.29 16.77 -8.46
C PRO A 331 13.90 15.67 -9.42
N ALA A 332 12.77 15.00 -9.10
CA ALA A 332 12.21 13.94 -9.92
C ALA A 332 12.24 14.32 -11.42
N PRO A 333 12.59 13.38 -12.31
CA PRO A 333 12.60 13.66 -13.74
C PRO A 333 11.24 14.18 -14.18
N GLU A 334 11.25 15.10 -15.13
CA GLU A 334 10.02 15.61 -15.72
C GLU A 334 9.20 14.47 -16.32
N PHE A 335 7.88 14.59 -16.25
CA PHE A 335 6.96 13.62 -16.85
C PHE A 335 7.27 13.41 -18.33
N SER A 336 7.41 12.16 -18.73
CA SER A 336 7.58 11.76 -20.11
C SER A 336 6.38 10.96 -20.63
N LEU A 337 5.60 11.56 -21.53
CA LEU A 337 4.49 10.87 -22.19
C LEU A 337 4.96 9.62 -22.97
N VAL A 338 6.17 9.66 -23.54
CA VAL A 338 6.74 8.50 -24.24
C VAL A 338 6.96 7.35 -23.25
N GLN A 339 7.53 7.65 -22.11
CA GLN A 339 7.77 6.65 -21.06
C GLN A 339 6.46 6.09 -20.50
N MET A 340 5.44 6.94 -20.26
CA MET A 340 4.12 6.49 -19.82
C MET A 340 3.49 5.53 -20.83
N LYS A 341 3.54 5.85 -22.12
CA LYS A 341 3.05 4.95 -23.19
C LYS A 341 3.79 3.61 -23.21
N GLN A 342 5.11 3.63 -23.01
CA GLN A 342 5.91 2.41 -22.95
C GLN A 342 5.53 1.54 -21.73
N ILE A 343 5.33 2.15 -20.58
CA ILE A 343 4.86 1.46 -19.36
C ILE A 343 3.50 0.82 -19.61
N THR A 344 2.51 1.63 -20.03
CA THR A 344 1.16 1.15 -20.30
C THR A 344 1.14 -0.01 -21.29
N ARG A 345 1.87 0.14 -22.41
CA ARG A 345 1.96 -0.91 -23.41
C ARG A 345 2.59 -2.19 -22.87
N ARG A 346 3.71 -2.09 -22.14
CA ARG A 346 4.40 -3.24 -21.56
C ARG A 346 3.50 -4.03 -20.62
N TRP A 347 2.75 -3.34 -19.74
CA TRP A 347 1.81 -3.98 -18.83
C TRP A 347 0.62 -4.60 -19.54
N ASP A 348 0.04 -3.92 -20.54
CA ASP A 348 -1.07 -4.46 -21.33
C ASP A 348 -0.66 -5.70 -22.14
N GLU A 349 0.52 -5.67 -22.78
CA GLU A 349 1.07 -6.82 -23.50
C GLU A 349 1.38 -8.00 -22.56
N ALA A 350 1.92 -7.75 -21.36
CA ALA A 350 2.24 -8.80 -20.40
C ALA A 350 1.00 -9.46 -19.78
N LEU A 351 -0.02 -8.68 -19.47
CA LEU A 351 -1.29 -9.20 -18.93
C LEU A 351 -2.09 -9.97 -19.99
N GLY A 352 -2.01 -9.54 -21.27
CA GLY A 352 -2.73 -10.19 -22.36
C GLY A 352 -4.23 -10.35 -22.05
N ASP A 353 -4.84 -11.48 -22.47
CA ASP A 353 -6.25 -11.78 -22.20
C ASP A 353 -6.47 -12.48 -20.82
N ASP A 354 -5.42 -12.99 -20.19
CA ASP A 354 -5.49 -13.81 -18.98
C ASP A 354 -5.47 -12.96 -17.69
N GLY A 355 -4.70 -11.86 -17.69
CA GLY A 355 -4.53 -11.03 -16.50
C GLY A 355 -5.37 -9.76 -16.52
N TRP A 356 -5.57 -9.18 -15.31
CA TRP A 356 -6.28 -7.91 -15.14
C TRP A 356 -5.55 -7.00 -14.15
N GLN A 357 -5.63 -5.68 -14.37
CA GLN A 357 -5.02 -4.67 -13.51
C GLN A 357 -6.04 -3.66 -13.03
N SER A 358 -5.76 -3.04 -11.88
CA SER A 358 -6.33 -1.75 -11.52
C SER A 358 -5.42 -0.64 -12.05
N VAL A 359 -5.99 0.35 -12.72
CA VAL A 359 -5.25 1.50 -13.28
C VAL A 359 -5.50 2.75 -12.46
N TYR A 360 -4.44 3.53 -12.20
CA TYR A 360 -4.51 4.74 -11.39
C TYR A 360 -3.45 5.75 -11.83
N PHE A 361 -3.64 7.04 -11.52
CA PHE A 361 -2.64 8.07 -11.67
C PHE A 361 -2.30 8.77 -10.36
N GLY A 362 -3.21 8.71 -9.38
CA GLY A 362 -3.04 9.23 -8.03
C GLY A 362 -3.44 8.22 -6.97
N ASN A 363 -2.82 8.28 -5.82
CA ASN A 363 -3.18 7.60 -4.58
C ASN A 363 -2.61 8.37 -3.38
N HIS A 364 -2.82 7.87 -2.18
CA HIS A 364 -2.33 8.49 -0.94
C HIS A 364 -0.79 8.50 -0.78
N ASP A 365 -0.05 7.81 -1.65
CA ASP A 365 1.41 7.68 -1.62
C ASP A 365 2.12 8.42 -2.76
N ASN A 366 1.37 9.12 -3.60
CA ASN A 366 1.92 9.91 -4.69
C ASN A 366 1.38 11.34 -4.66
N PRO A 367 2.17 12.33 -5.10
CA PRO A 367 1.66 13.69 -5.30
C PRO A 367 0.48 13.70 -6.26
N ARG A 368 -0.32 14.76 -6.25
CA ARG A 368 -1.52 14.90 -7.06
C ARG A 368 -1.27 14.70 -8.55
N MET A 369 -2.13 13.90 -9.20
CA MET A 369 -1.95 13.51 -10.61
C MET A 369 -1.88 14.70 -11.55
N LEU A 370 -2.70 15.75 -11.31
CA LEU A 370 -2.71 16.94 -12.13
C LEU A 370 -1.37 17.69 -12.08
N SER A 371 -0.74 17.78 -10.90
CA SER A 371 0.58 18.40 -10.73
C SER A 371 1.72 17.58 -11.34
N ARG A 372 1.55 16.25 -11.44
CA ARG A 372 2.57 15.35 -11.98
C ARG A 372 2.53 15.22 -13.49
N PHE A 373 1.35 15.12 -14.07
CA PHE A 373 1.14 14.71 -15.45
C PHE A 373 0.47 15.77 -16.31
N GLY A 374 -0.03 16.86 -15.71
CA GLY A 374 -0.71 17.96 -16.37
C GLY A 374 0.03 19.29 -16.28
N ASP A 375 -0.66 20.35 -16.66
CA ASP A 375 -0.25 21.74 -16.50
C ASP A 375 -1.30 22.46 -15.66
N PRO A 376 -1.15 22.46 -14.31
CA PRO A 376 -2.16 23.02 -13.40
C PRO A 376 -2.24 24.55 -13.46
N VAL A 377 -1.28 25.23 -14.10
CA VAL A 377 -1.20 26.69 -14.13
C VAL A 377 -1.83 27.26 -15.41
N ARG A 378 -1.48 26.72 -16.58
CA ARG A 378 -1.94 27.27 -17.86
C ARG A 378 -3.20 26.58 -18.39
N PHE A 379 -3.33 25.28 -18.11
CA PHE A 379 -4.40 24.43 -18.67
C PHE A 379 -4.98 23.49 -17.60
N PRO A 380 -5.46 24.00 -16.46
CA PRO A 380 -5.91 23.15 -15.35
C PRO A 380 -7.10 22.26 -15.75
N TYR A 381 -8.12 22.82 -16.38
CA TYR A 381 -9.32 22.09 -16.79
C TYR A 381 -9.04 21.07 -17.89
N GLU A 382 -8.31 21.47 -18.93
CA GLU A 382 -7.97 20.62 -20.07
C GLU A 382 -7.07 19.46 -19.62
N SER A 383 -6.12 19.73 -18.72
CA SER A 383 -5.24 18.70 -18.17
C SER A 383 -6.01 17.72 -17.30
N ALA A 384 -6.86 18.19 -16.39
CA ALA A 384 -7.68 17.34 -15.53
C ALA A 384 -8.62 16.44 -16.34
N THR A 385 -9.36 17.01 -17.30
CA THR A 385 -10.29 16.25 -18.15
C THR A 385 -9.58 15.29 -19.08
N MET A 386 -8.40 15.63 -19.60
CA MET A 386 -7.56 14.72 -20.38
C MET A 386 -7.12 13.52 -19.53
N LEU A 387 -6.60 13.77 -18.33
CA LEU A 387 -6.14 12.69 -17.42
C LEU A 387 -7.29 11.78 -17.02
N ALA A 388 -8.45 12.33 -16.67
CA ALA A 388 -9.65 11.56 -16.37
C ALA A 388 -10.09 10.71 -17.58
N THR A 389 -10.05 11.28 -18.80
CA THR A 389 -10.39 10.54 -20.03
C THR A 389 -9.43 9.37 -20.24
N VAL A 390 -8.12 9.58 -20.08
CA VAL A 390 -7.12 8.52 -20.25
C VAL A 390 -7.36 7.43 -19.21
N LEU A 391 -7.47 7.80 -17.91
CA LEU A 391 -7.67 6.85 -16.81
C LEU A 391 -8.90 5.96 -17.03
N LEU A 392 -10.04 6.57 -17.41
CA LEU A 392 -11.32 5.86 -17.58
C LEU A 392 -11.42 5.06 -18.89
N THR A 393 -10.47 5.20 -19.80
CA THR A 393 -10.46 4.50 -21.11
C THR A 393 -9.31 3.51 -21.28
N LEU A 394 -8.36 3.47 -20.35
CA LEU A 394 -7.33 2.43 -20.31
C LEU A 394 -7.95 1.07 -19.97
N ARG A 395 -7.34 -0.01 -20.49
CA ARG A 395 -7.74 -1.36 -20.14
C ARG A 395 -7.37 -1.66 -18.69
N GLY A 396 -8.37 -1.91 -17.85
CA GLY A 396 -8.25 -2.19 -16.42
C GLY A 396 -9.40 -1.60 -15.63
N THR A 397 -9.47 -1.91 -14.35
CA THR A 397 -10.42 -1.31 -13.42
C THR A 397 -9.87 0.03 -12.94
N PRO A 398 -10.49 1.17 -13.28
CA PRO A 398 -9.98 2.47 -12.89
C PRO A 398 -10.12 2.69 -11.37
N SER A 399 -9.07 3.26 -10.77
CA SER A 399 -9.05 3.72 -9.39
C SER A 399 -8.78 5.22 -9.37
N LEU A 400 -9.77 5.99 -8.91
CA LEU A 400 -9.67 7.42 -8.69
C LEU A 400 -9.26 7.65 -7.23
N TYR A 401 -8.41 8.61 -7.00
CA TYR A 401 -8.10 9.09 -5.66
C TYR A 401 -8.93 10.33 -5.33
N GLN A 402 -9.42 10.44 -4.09
CA GLN A 402 -10.20 11.61 -3.64
C GLN A 402 -9.55 12.93 -4.08
N GLY A 403 -10.33 13.77 -4.78
CA GLY A 403 -9.89 15.05 -5.31
C GLY A 403 -9.37 15.01 -6.74
N ASP A 404 -9.16 13.83 -7.35
CA ASP A 404 -8.81 13.72 -8.77
C ASP A 404 -9.95 14.24 -9.65
N GLU A 405 -11.20 14.00 -9.25
CA GLU A 405 -12.43 14.39 -9.97
C GLU A 405 -12.67 15.90 -9.98
N ILE A 406 -12.11 16.63 -9.02
CA ILE A 406 -12.18 18.09 -8.98
C ILE A 406 -10.86 18.77 -9.37
N GLY A 407 -9.85 17.97 -9.80
CA GLY A 407 -8.56 18.48 -10.25
C GLY A 407 -7.69 19.07 -9.14
N MET A 408 -7.69 18.50 -7.94
CA MET A 408 -6.80 18.93 -6.86
C MET A 408 -5.33 18.87 -7.29
N THR A 409 -4.56 19.88 -6.86
CA THR A 409 -3.13 20.02 -7.12
C THR A 409 -2.30 19.85 -5.87
N ASN A 410 -0.98 19.77 -6.01
CA ASN A 410 -0.06 19.84 -4.88
C ASN A 410 -0.28 21.14 -4.10
N CYS A 411 -0.21 21.04 -2.77
CA CYS A 411 -0.20 22.18 -1.88
C CYS A 411 1.25 22.70 -1.75
N PRO A 412 1.54 24.00 -1.93
CA PRO A 412 2.87 24.54 -1.67
C PRO A 412 3.09 24.61 -0.15
N PHE A 413 4.13 23.93 0.35
CA PHE A 413 4.63 24.06 1.71
C PHE A 413 5.80 25.05 1.76
N GLU A 414 5.80 25.94 2.75
CA GLU A 414 6.82 26.99 2.88
C GLU A 414 8.02 26.56 3.72
N ALA A 415 7.84 25.54 4.56
CA ALA A 415 8.88 25.04 5.45
C ALA A 415 8.81 23.53 5.63
N VAL A 416 9.96 22.90 5.91
CA VAL A 416 10.05 21.43 6.06
C VAL A 416 9.23 20.91 7.24
N ASN A 417 9.02 21.70 8.28
CA ASN A 417 8.21 21.32 9.44
C ASN A 417 6.70 21.27 9.18
N GLU A 418 6.24 21.71 8.02
CA GLU A 418 4.84 21.59 7.59
C GLU A 418 4.53 20.19 7.00
N PHE A 419 5.56 19.44 6.62
CA PHE A 419 5.37 18.04 6.17
C PHE A 419 5.19 17.10 7.35
N ASP A 420 4.18 16.27 7.28
CA ASP A 420 3.89 15.24 8.31
C ASP A 420 4.43 13.86 7.94
N ASP A 421 4.75 13.63 6.67
CA ASP A 421 5.26 12.37 6.18
C ASP A 421 6.60 11.99 6.83
N VAL A 422 6.62 10.82 7.47
CA VAL A 422 7.83 10.24 8.10
C VAL A 422 8.99 10.13 7.11
N GLN A 423 8.72 9.86 5.84
CA GLN A 423 9.73 9.75 4.80
C GLN A 423 10.42 11.09 4.53
N VAL A 424 9.66 12.18 4.44
CA VAL A 424 10.21 13.54 4.28
C VAL A 424 11.05 13.91 5.50
N ARG A 425 10.55 13.64 6.71
CA ARG A 425 11.25 13.94 7.96
C ARG A 425 12.58 13.19 8.08
N ASN A 426 12.56 11.88 7.79
CA ASN A 426 13.77 11.05 7.82
C ASN A 426 14.79 11.50 6.77
N ALA A 427 14.35 11.74 5.54
CA ALA A 427 15.21 12.22 4.47
C ALA A 427 15.82 13.60 4.79
N TYR A 428 15.03 14.52 5.35
CA TYR A 428 15.53 15.83 5.76
C TYR A 428 16.61 15.72 6.86
N ASP A 429 16.35 14.89 7.86
CA ASP A 429 17.29 14.68 8.95
C ASP A 429 18.60 14.05 8.43
N ALA A 430 18.50 13.09 7.51
CA ALA A 430 19.65 12.41 6.93
C ALA A 430 20.44 13.32 5.97
N LEU A 431 19.75 13.93 5.00
CA LEU A 431 20.38 14.61 3.89
C LEU A 431 20.81 16.05 4.23
N VAL A 432 19.99 16.76 5.01
CA VAL A 432 20.23 18.17 5.33
C VAL A 432 20.88 18.35 6.71
N ARG A 433 20.21 17.91 7.78
CA ARG A 433 20.71 18.16 9.14
C ARG A 433 22.04 17.48 9.43
N ARG A 434 22.20 16.22 9.03
CA ARG A 434 23.43 15.45 9.23
C ARG A 434 24.34 15.46 8.02
N GLY A 435 23.76 15.39 6.80
CA GLY A 435 24.51 15.36 5.55
C GLY A 435 25.02 16.72 5.06
N GLY A 436 24.55 17.83 5.68
CA GLY A 436 24.97 19.19 5.28
C GLY A 436 24.43 19.66 3.91
N GLY A 437 23.37 19.02 3.41
CA GLY A 437 22.69 19.40 2.16
C GLY A 437 21.98 20.74 2.25
N ASP A 438 21.60 21.29 1.09
CA ASP A 438 20.91 22.55 0.96
C ASP A 438 19.41 22.39 1.29
N GLU A 439 18.93 23.04 2.34
CA GLU A 439 17.53 22.99 2.77
C GLU A 439 16.58 23.57 1.72
N ALA A 440 16.97 24.61 1.00
CA ALA A 440 16.12 25.21 -0.03
C ALA A 440 15.95 24.25 -1.22
N GLN A 441 17.01 23.56 -1.62
CA GLN A 441 16.95 22.54 -2.65
C GLN A 441 16.07 21.36 -2.20
N PHE A 442 16.23 20.91 -0.97
CA PHE A 442 15.39 19.85 -0.37
C PHE A 442 13.91 20.23 -0.39
N LEU A 443 13.57 21.46 0.05
CA LEU A 443 12.20 21.95 0.07
C LEU A 443 11.58 22.00 -1.34
N VAL A 444 12.35 22.44 -2.34
CA VAL A 444 11.90 22.41 -3.75
C VAL A 444 11.59 20.99 -4.21
N ALA A 445 12.43 20.02 -3.87
CA ALA A 445 12.19 18.61 -4.21
C ALA A 445 10.99 18.05 -3.45
N ALA A 446 10.88 18.27 -2.14
CA ALA A 446 9.77 17.82 -1.31
C ALA A 446 8.43 18.35 -1.83
N ASN A 447 8.35 19.63 -2.23
CA ASN A 447 7.16 20.23 -2.86
C ASN A 447 6.78 19.63 -4.22
N ARG A 448 7.60 18.76 -4.80
CA ARG A 448 7.27 18.03 -6.03
C ARG A 448 6.83 16.59 -5.77
N ILE A 449 7.42 15.95 -4.76
CA ILE A 449 7.36 14.48 -4.62
C ILE A 449 6.80 13.95 -3.32
N ALA A 450 6.56 14.81 -2.30
CA ALA A 450 6.06 14.36 -1.00
C ALA A 450 4.64 13.80 -1.07
N ARG A 451 4.38 12.76 -0.27
CA ARG A 451 3.06 12.13 -0.13
C ARG A 451 2.04 13.06 0.54
N ASP A 452 2.51 14.03 1.33
CA ASP A 452 1.67 15.03 2.01
C ASP A 452 0.72 15.78 1.06
N HIS A 453 1.13 16.00 -0.19
CA HIS A 453 0.28 16.64 -1.20
C HIS A 453 -1.02 15.89 -1.47
N ALA A 454 -1.00 14.56 -1.40
CA ALA A 454 -2.19 13.73 -1.53
C ALA A 454 -3.05 13.71 -0.26
N ARG A 455 -2.48 14.09 0.88
CA ARG A 455 -3.10 13.97 2.21
C ARG A 455 -3.71 15.26 2.74
N THR A 456 -3.65 16.33 1.93
CA THR A 456 -4.34 17.60 2.22
C THR A 456 -5.86 17.43 2.22
N PRO A 457 -6.61 18.24 3.01
CA PRO A 457 -8.06 18.16 3.07
C PRO A 457 -8.73 18.30 1.70
N PHE A 458 -9.76 17.51 1.48
CA PHE A 458 -10.59 17.60 0.29
C PHE A 458 -11.33 18.94 0.23
N GLN A 459 -11.35 19.56 -0.93
CA GLN A 459 -11.90 20.90 -1.14
C GLN A 459 -13.38 20.80 -1.50
N TRP A 460 -14.26 20.80 -0.49
CA TRP A 460 -15.70 20.70 -0.67
C TRP A 460 -16.38 21.99 -1.10
N ASP A 461 -15.78 23.16 -0.80
CA ASP A 461 -16.33 24.51 -1.03
C ASP A 461 -15.43 25.31 -1.98
#